data_9317a75e9eb575bbb9a61fbd5586a82a
#
_entry.id   9317a75e9eb575bbb9a61fbd5586a82a
#
_cell.length_a   1.000
_cell.length_b   1.000
_cell.length_c   1.000
_cell.angle_alpha   90.00
_cell.angle_beta   90.00
_cell.angle_gamma   90.00
#
_symmetry.space_group_name_H-M   'P 1'
#
loop_
_entity.id
_entity.type
_entity.pdbx_description
1 polymer ?
#
loop_
_entity_poly.entity_id
_entity_poly.type
_entity_poly.pdbx_seq_one_letter_code
_entity_poly.pdbx_strand_id
1 'polypeptide(L)'
;MPQFGRPTTDTTREAWEEDDGTTVDIWDQIDEAVADDLDFIRSAQVPTTDAYVTKLGTLTDPLQSTSHVVRYRYGKDTAAGAQINLVVELRQAYVSEASQGTLIASLTHTDVASGWTAGTFTLSGAEADAITDYTNLYVRITANQI
;
A
#
# COMPACT_ATOMS: atom_id res chain seq x y z
N MET A 1 23.60 1.23 -3.66
CA MET A 1 22.97 1.78 -2.44
C MET A 1 21.46 1.53 -2.52
N PRO A 2 20.81 1.05 -1.48
CA PRO A 2 19.36 0.82 -1.53
C PRO A 2 18.61 2.14 -1.75
N GLN A 3 17.52 2.09 -2.54
CA GLN A 3 16.61 3.20 -2.76
C GLN A 3 15.29 2.90 -2.05
N PHE A 4 14.58 3.94 -1.62
CA PHE A 4 13.30 3.82 -0.93
C PHE A 4 12.27 4.69 -1.64
N GLY A 5 11.30 4.06 -2.29
CA GLY A 5 10.10 4.74 -2.79
C GLY A 5 9.07 4.81 -1.67
N ARG A 6 8.86 6.01 -1.12
CA ARG A 6 7.84 6.28 -0.11
C ARG A 6 6.63 6.97 -0.73
N PRO A 7 5.46 6.88 -0.10
CA PRO A 7 4.31 7.69 -0.46
C PRO A 7 4.65 9.18 -0.61
N THR A 8 4.07 9.83 -1.60
CA THR A 8 4.28 11.26 -1.87
C THR A 8 3.01 11.99 -2.27
N THR A 9 1.95 11.28 -2.59
CA THR A 9 0.70 11.91 -3.07
C THR A 9 -0.45 10.91 -2.99
N ASP A 10 -1.59 11.34 -2.47
CA ASP A 10 -2.84 10.59 -2.59
C ASP A 10 -3.31 10.61 -4.04
N THR A 11 -3.56 9.45 -4.62
CA THR A 11 -4.10 9.33 -5.98
C THR A 11 -5.56 8.90 -5.95
N THR A 12 -5.90 7.94 -5.09
CA THR A 12 -7.27 7.53 -4.79
C THR A 12 -7.38 7.31 -3.29
N ARG A 13 -8.45 7.74 -2.67
CA ARG A 13 -8.60 7.64 -1.23
C ARG A 13 -9.86 6.89 -0.80
N GLU A 14 -10.94 6.99 -1.56
CA GLU A 14 -12.27 6.46 -1.21
C GLU A 14 -12.64 6.75 0.26
N ALA A 15 -12.94 5.72 1.05
CA ALA A 15 -13.32 5.87 2.46
C ALA A 15 -12.15 5.79 3.45
N TRP A 16 -10.91 5.96 2.98
CA TRP A 16 -9.74 6.01 3.86
C TRP A 16 -9.51 7.40 4.43
N GLU A 17 -9.00 7.45 5.66
CA GLU A 17 -8.73 8.67 6.42
C GLU A 17 -7.55 8.46 7.37
N GLU A 18 -7.01 9.51 7.96
CA GLU A 18 -6.06 9.45 9.08
C GLU A 18 -6.75 8.99 10.36
N ASP A 19 -5.99 8.74 11.39
CA ASP A 19 -6.48 8.32 12.72
C ASP A 19 -7.41 9.37 13.35
N ASP A 20 -7.19 10.66 13.07
CA ASP A 20 -8.03 11.77 13.55
C ASP A 20 -9.23 12.10 12.65
N GLY A 21 -9.39 11.40 11.52
CA GLY A 21 -10.46 11.60 10.54
C GLY A 21 -10.13 12.63 9.45
N THR A 22 -8.89 13.12 9.38
CA THR A 22 -8.42 13.96 8.28
C THR A 22 -8.42 13.16 6.97
N THR A 23 -8.74 13.84 5.87
CA THR A 23 -8.95 13.21 4.56
C THR A 23 -8.17 13.89 3.43
N VAL A 24 -7.17 14.68 3.77
CA VAL A 24 -6.32 15.44 2.83
C VAL A 24 -4.87 15.12 3.11
N ASP A 25 -4.13 14.77 2.07
CA ASP A 25 -2.70 14.43 2.14
C ASP A 25 -2.38 13.29 3.12
N ILE A 26 -3.28 12.31 3.24
CA ILE A 26 -3.13 11.19 4.19
C ILE A 26 -1.92 10.29 3.90
N TRP A 27 -1.25 10.50 2.77
CA TRP A 27 0.00 9.82 2.41
C TRP A 27 1.14 10.14 3.37
N ASP A 28 1.12 11.30 4.03
CA ASP A 28 2.18 11.72 4.95
C ASP A 28 2.16 10.96 6.29
N GLN A 29 1.06 10.23 6.57
CA GLN A 29 0.96 9.32 7.71
C GLN A 29 1.63 7.96 7.47
N ILE A 30 2.15 7.70 6.28
CA ILE A 30 2.74 6.41 5.91
C ILE A 30 4.04 6.57 5.08
N ASP A 31 4.68 7.73 5.15
CA ASP A 31 5.92 8.03 4.40
C ASP A 31 7.21 7.90 5.23
N GLU A 32 7.12 7.52 6.50
CA GLU A 32 8.23 7.54 7.45
C GLU A 32 9.39 6.63 7.06
N ALA A 33 10.59 7.04 7.49
CA ALA A 33 11.80 6.23 7.35
C ALA A 33 11.83 5.05 8.32
N VAL A 34 11.19 5.20 9.47
CA VAL A 34 11.05 4.19 10.52
C VAL A 34 9.56 4.13 10.85
N ALA A 35 8.99 2.94 10.79
CA ALA A 35 7.56 2.77 11.05
C ALA A 35 7.15 3.34 12.43
N ASP A 36 6.11 4.16 12.44
CA ASP A 36 5.45 4.69 13.62
C ASP A 36 4.02 4.15 13.68
N ASP A 37 3.70 3.40 14.72
CA ASP A 37 2.36 2.82 14.91
C ASP A 37 1.33 3.84 15.44
N LEU A 38 1.77 5.08 15.70
CA LEU A 38 0.91 6.19 16.09
C LEU A 38 0.50 7.06 14.89
N ASP A 39 1.19 6.89 13.78
CA ASP A 39 0.93 7.57 12.50
C ASP A 39 0.42 6.53 11.51
N PHE A 40 -0.86 6.60 11.14
CA PHE A 40 -1.47 5.60 10.27
C PHE A 40 -2.71 6.11 9.54
N ILE A 41 -3.06 5.43 8.47
CA ILE A 41 -4.32 5.60 7.76
C ILE A 41 -5.25 4.42 8.07
N ARG A 42 -6.55 4.66 8.06
CA ARG A 42 -7.57 3.63 8.30
C ARG A 42 -8.65 3.64 7.22
N SER A 43 -9.18 2.47 6.92
CA SER A 43 -10.38 2.32 6.08
C SER A 43 -11.63 2.67 6.87
N ALA A 44 -12.78 2.71 6.19
CA ALA A 44 -14.08 2.69 6.86
C ALA A 44 -14.17 1.55 7.88
N GLN A 45 -15.01 1.70 8.91
CA GLN A 45 -15.23 0.68 9.93
C GLN A 45 -15.81 -0.63 9.35
N VAL A 46 -16.60 -0.52 8.29
CA VAL A 46 -17.16 -1.64 7.52
C VAL A 46 -16.73 -1.47 6.06
N PRO A 47 -15.48 -1.83 5.72
CA PRO A 47 -14.98 -1.59 4.37
C PRO A 47 -15.65 -2.54 3.36
N THR A 48 -15.99 -2.00 2.20
CA THR A 48 -16.65 -2.71 1.09
C THR A 48 -15.78 -2.72 -0.15
N THR A 49 -14.54 -3.14 -0.03
CA THR A 49 -13.50 -3.07 -1.06
C THR A 49 -13.03 -1.63 -1.30
N ASP A 50 -12.96 -0.85 -0.24
CA ASP A 50 -12.48 0.53 -0.31
C ASP A 50 -10.99 0.57 -0.65
N ALA A 51 -10.61 1.35 -1.66
CA ALA A 51 -9.26 1.47 -2.14
C ALA A 51 -8.58 2.76 -1.66
N TYR A 52 -7.34 2.62 -1.25
CA TYR A 52 -6.38 3.70 -1.11
C TYR A 52 -5.23 3.50 -2.09
N VAL A 53 -4.85 4.54 -2.82
CA VAL A 53 -3.74 4.49 -3.76
C VAL A 53 -2.85 5.71 -3.58
N THR A 54 -1.57 5.47 -3.36
CA THR A 54 -0.56 6.51 -3.26
C THR A 54 0.52 6.32 -4.33
N LYS A 55 0.99 7.45 -4.86
CA LYS A 55 2.17 7.45 -5.73
C LYS A 55 3.43 7.39 -4.87
N LEU A 56 4.39 6.59 -5.31
CA LEU A 56 5.71 6.53 -4.69
C LEU A 56 6.62 7.63 -5.25
N GLY A 57 7.57 8.06 -4.42
CA GLY A 57 8.65 8.94 -4.85
C GLY A 57 9.48 8.30 -5.98
N THR A 58 10.07 9.13 -6.81
CA THR A 58 10.87 8.71 -7.97
C THR A 58 12.02 7.80 -7.55
N LEU A 59 12.07 6.64 -8.17
CA LEU A 59 13.17 5.68 -8.07
C LEU A 59 13.94 5.63 -9.38
N THR A 60 15.17 5.18 -9.31
CA THR A 60 16.00 4.90 -10.49
C THR A 60 16.02 3.40 -10.73
N ASP A 61 15.94 2.98 -11.97
CA ASP A 61 16.07 1.56 -12.35
C ASP A 61 17.42 1.02 -11.82
N PRO A 62 17.40 0.01 -10.93
CA PRO A 62 18.63 -0.55 -10.38
C PRO A 62 19.35 -1.49 -11.36
N LEU A 63 18.82 -1.69 -12.58
CA LEU A 63 19.34 -2.58 -13.62
C LEU A 63 19.56 -4.02 -13.12
N GLN A 64 18.70 -4.49 -12.22
CA GLN A 64 18.73 -5.85 -11.67
C GLN A 64 17.33 -6.31 -11.29
N SER A 65 17.09 -7.61 -11.38
CA SER A 65 15.78 -8.23 -11.11
C SER A 65 15.66 -8.79 -9.70
N THR A 66 16.53 -8.37 -8.78
CA THR A 66 16.58 -8.89 -7.40
C THR A 66 16.49 -7.80 -6.36
N SER A 67 16.12 -8.17 -5.14
CA SER A 67 16.10 -7.27 -3.98
C SER A 67 15.05 -6.14 -4.04
N HIS A 68 13.99 -6.32 -4.84
CA HIS A 68 12.83 -5.45 -4.82
C HIS A 68 11.88 -5.94 -3.72
N VAL A 69 11.64 -5.10 -2.71
CA VAL A 69 10.85 -5.47 -1.54
C VAL A 69 9.85 -4.37 -1.22
N VAL A 70 8.60 -4.77 -1.05
CA VAL A 70 7.54 -3.90 -0.49
C VAL A 70 7.41 -4.21 1.00
N ARG A 71 7.46 -3.17 1.83
CA ARG A 71 7.33 -3.28 3.29
C ARG A 71 6.26 -2.31 3.79
N TYR A 72 5.48 -2.76 4.76
CA TYR A 72 4.42 -1.96 5.38
C TYR A 72 4.09 -2.53 6.77
N ARG A 73 3.28 -1.80 7.53
CA ARG A 73 2.65 -2.31 8.74
C ARG A 73 1.15 -2.24 8.57
N TYR A 74 0.46 -3.20 9.14
CA TYR A 74 -0.99 -3.29 9.06
C TYR A 74 -1.57 -3.95 10.30
N GLY A 75 -2.85 -3.74 10.52
CA GLY A 75 -3.58 -4.34 11.63
C GLY A 75 -5.05 -4.01 11.60
N LYS A 76 -5.80 -4.64 12.48
CA LYS A 76 -7.20 -4.34 12.75
C LYS A 76 -7.31 -3.74 14.13
N ASP A 77 -8.17 -2.74 14.29
CA ASP A 77 -8.36 -2.03 15.54
C ASP A 77 -8.76 -2.95 16.71
N THR A 78 -9.66 -3.89 16.46
CA THR A 78 -10.14 -4.81 17.51
C THR A 78 -10.17 -6.27 17.02
N ALA A 79 -9.91 -7.20 17.96
CA ALA A 79 -10.07 -8.63 17.70
C ALA A 79 -11.55 -9.04 17.53
N ALA A 80 -12.48 -8.28 18.10
CA ALA A 80 -13.91 -8.51 17.93
C ALA A 80 -14.40 -8.00 16.57
N GLY A 81 -15.48 -8.60 16.08
CA GLY A 81 -16.11 -8.17 14.83
C GLY A 81 -15.81 -9.08 13.65
N ALA A 82 -16.22 -8.64 12.47
CA ALA A 82 -16.11 -9.41 11.25
C ALA A 82 -14.66 -9.57 10.79
N GLN A 83 -14.42 -10.53 9.92
CA GLN A 83 -13.13 -10.73 9.26
C GLN A 83 -12.87 -9.59 8.29
N ILE A 84 -11.65 -9.08 8.30
CA ILE A 84 -11.18 -8.08 7.33
C ILE A 84 -10.07 -8.71 6.50
N ASN A 85 -10.21 -8.62 5.20
CA ASN A 85 -9.15 -8.95 4.26
C ASN A 85 -8.47 -7.66 3.77
N LEU A 86 -7.15 -7.69 3.68
CA LEU A 86 -6.34 -6.59 3.17
C LEU A 86 -5.52 -7.07 1.97
N VAL A 87 -5.59 -6.35 0.87
CA VAL A 87 -4.73 -6.60 -0.30
C VAL A 87 -3.81 -5.42 -0.49
N VAL A 88 -2.52 -5.69 -0.63
CA VAL A 88 -1.49 -4.69 -0.94
C VAL A 88 -0.89 -5.02 -2.28
N GLU A 89 -0.92 -4.07 -3.21
CA GLU A 89 -0.47 -4.22 -4.58
C GLU A 89 0.59 -3.18 -4.92
N LEU A 90 1.64 -3.60 -5.63
CA LEU A 90 2.53 -2.69 -6.35
C LEU A 90 2.03 -2.59 -7.79
N ARG A 91 1.78 -1.37 -8.25
CA ARG A 91 1.28 -1.09 -9.60
C ARG A 91 2.14 -0.06 -10.31
N GLN A 92 2.09 -0.09 -11.64
CA GLN A 92 2.76 0.89 -12.51
C GLN A 92 1.72 1.59 -13.38
N ALA A 93 1.89 2.89 -13.57
CA ALA A 93 1.03 3.73 -14.43
C ALA A 93 -0.46 3.71 -14.01
N TYR A 94 -0.72 3.71 -12.70
CA TYR A 94 -2.08 3.85 -12.19
C TYR A 94 -2.63 5.25 -12.48
N VAL A 95 -3.90 5.35 -12.86
CA VAL A 95 -4.60 6.61 -13.14
C VAL A 95 -5.84 6.75 -12.24
N SER A 96 -6.64 5.69 -12.15
CA SER A 96 -7.88 5.66 -11.37
C SER A 96 -8.33 4.21 -11.15
N GLU A 97 -9.36 3.97 -10.33
CA GLU A 97 -9.94 2.62 -10.16
C GLU A 97 -10.50 2.04 -11.48
N ALA A 98 -10.91 2.89 -12.41
CA ALA A 98 -11.32 2.44 -13.76
C ALA A 98 -10.12 2.16 -14.70
N SER A 99 -8.92 2.66 -14.36
CA SER A 99 -7.68 2.50 -15.14
C SER A 99 -6.51 2.30 -14.19
N GLN A 100 -6.41 1.08 -13.65
CA GLN A 100 -5.49 0.75 -12.56
C GLN A 100 -4.05 0.48 -13.01
N GLY A 101 -3.72 0.69 -14.30
CA GLY A 101 -2.39 0.43 -14.83
C GLY A 101 -2.02 -1.06 -14.79
N THR A 102 -0.73 -1.33 -14.71
CA THR A 102 -0.21 -2.70 -14.68
C THR A 102 0.02 -3.16 -13.23
N LEU A 103 -0.55 -4.31 -12.88
CA LEU A 103 -0.21 -5.00 -11.62
C LEU A 103 1.19 -5.59 -11.75
N ILE A 104 2.07 -5.22 -10.85
CA ILE A 104 3.44 -5.77 -10.77
C ILE A 104 3.46 -6.96 -9.81
N ALA A 105 2.99 -6.76 -8.59
CA ALA A 105 2.95 -7.79 -7.56
C ALA A 105 1.84 -7.48 -6.54
N SER A 106 1.36 -8.51 -5.82
CA SER A 106 0.37 -8.33 -4.77
C SER A 106 0.55 -9.33 -3.62
N LEU A 107 0.11 -8.95 -2.43
CA LEU A 107 -0.02 -9.84 -1.28
C LEU A 107 -1.39 -9.62 -0.63
N THR A 108 -2.08 -10.73 -0.33
CA THR A 108 -3.35 -10.74 0.37
C THR A 108 -3.18 -11.23 1.80
N HIS A 109 -3.70 -10.49 2.76
CA HIS A 109 -3.85 -10.89 4.14
C HIS A 109 -5.31 -11.21 4.39
N THR A 110 -5.60 -12.44 4.75
CA THR A 110 -6.95 -12.88 5.12
C THR A 110 -7.12 -12.84 6.63
N ASP A 111 -8.29 -12.40 7.09
CA ASP A 111 -8.62 -12.29 8.51
C ASP A 111 -7.52 -11.59 9.33
N VAL A 112 -7.30 -10.34 8.97
CA VAL A 112 -6.29 -9.47 9.62
C VAL A 112 -6.48 -9.49 11.13
N ALA A 113 -5.41 -9.81 11.86
CA ALA A 113 -5.40 -9.84 13.31
C ALA A 113 -5.45 -8.40 13.89
N SER A 114 -5.90 -8.29 15.14
CA SER A 114 -5.80 -7.02 15.89
C SER A 114 -4.35 -6.71 16.25
N GLY A 115 -4.06 -5.41 16.33
CA GLY A 115 -2.73 -4.90 16.60
C GLY A 115 -1.82 -4.90 15.35
N TRP A 116 -0.67 -4.26 15.49
CA TRP A 116 0.24 -4.00 14.38
C TRP A 116 1.09 -5.20 14.01
N THR A 117 1.10 -5.52 12.73
CA THR A 117 1.90 -6.60 12.12
C THR A 117 2.75 -6.05 10.99
N ALA A 118 4.00 -6.46 10.91
CA ALA A 118 4.86 -6.14 9.77
C ALA A 118 4.48 -7.00 8.56
N GLY A 119 4.19 -6.35 7.44
CA GLY A 119 3.98 -6.99 6.14
C GLY A 119 5.19 -6.77 5.24
N THR A 120 5.55 -7.80 4.48
CA THR A 120 6.60 -7.69 3.48
C THR A 120 6.38 -8.71 2.37
N PHE A 121 6.64 -8.31 1.14
CA PHE A 121 6.81 -9.25 0.04
C PHE A 121 7.96 -8.84 -0.86
N THR A 122 8.69 -9.83 -1.34
CA THR A 122 9.80 -9.65 -2.28
C THR A 122 9.32 -10.03 -3.67
N LEU A 123 9.55 -9.14 -4.63
CA LEU A 123 9.23 -9.42 -6.02
C LEU A 123 10.10 -10.57 -6.54
N SER A 124 9.49 -11.46 -7.31
CA SER A 124 10.22 -12.39 -8.16
C SER A 124 10.99 -11.64 -9.25
N GLY A 125 11.96 -12.29 -9.88
CA GLY A 125 12.68 -11.69 -11.01
C GLY A 125 11.75 -11.24 -12.14
N ALA A 126 10.74 -12.05 -12.47
CA ALA A 126 9.76 -11.72 -13.52
C ALA A 126 8.88 -10.50 -13.14
N GLU A 127 8.49 -10.35 -11.88
CA GLU A 127 7.76 -9.18 -11.40
C GLU A 127 8.64 -7.92 -11.42
N ALA A 128 9.89 -8.04 -11.01
CA ALA A 128 10.84 -6.94 -11.07
C ALA A 128 11.12 -6.51 -12.52
N ASP A 129 11.28 -7.46 -13.45
CA ASP A 129 11.48 -7.20 -14.88
C ASP A 129 10.23 -6.59 -15.56
N ALA A 130 9.06 -6.75 -14.97
CA ALA A 130 7.83 -6.12 -15.45
C ALA A 130 7.76 -4.61 -15.12
N ILE A 131 8.62 -4.11 -14.24
CA ILE A 131 8.71 -2.67 -13.97
C ILE A 131 9.49 -2.02 -15.12
N THR A 132 8.82 -1.25 -15.95
CA THR A 132 9.41 -0.53 -17.09
C THR A 132 9.58 0.97 -16.82
N ASP A 133 8.96 1.48 -15.75
CA ASP A 133 9.05 2.90 -15.36
C ASP A 133 9.07 3.04 -13.82
N TYR A 134 10.24 3.12 -13.26
CA TYR A 134 10.48 3.30 -11.82
C TYR A 134 10.07 4.69 -11.30
N THR A 135 9.75 5.64 -12.17
CA THR A 135 9.25 6.97 -11.78
C THR A 135 7.73 7.01 -11.64
N ASN A 136 7.05 5.92 -11.99
CA ASN A 136 5.59 5.87 -12.10
C ASN A 136 5.01 4.65 -11.38
N LEU A 137 5.48 4.42 -10.16
CA LEU A 137 5.04 3.33 -9.29
C LEU A 137 4.04 3.83 -8.24
N TYR A 138 3.12 2.94 -7.91
CA TYR A 138 2.02 3.17 -6.96
C TYR A 138 1.86 1.97 -6.04
N VAL A 139 1.48 2.24 -4.80
CA VAL A 139 0.94 1.22 -3.89
C VAL A 139 -0.57 1.41 -3.82
N ARG A 140 -1.30 0.32 -4.09
CA ARG A 140 -2.75 0.25 -3.93
C ARG A 140 -3.07 -0.69 -2.78
N ILE A 141 -3.88 -0.22 -1.87
CA ILE A 141 -4.32 -0.98 -0.69
C ILE A 141 -5.83 -1.07 -0.75
N THR A 142 -6.39 -2.27 -0.57
CA THR A 142 -7.84 -2.45 -0.45
C THR A 142 -8.17 -3.19 0.81
N ALA A 143 -9.19 -2.72 1.52
CA ALA A 143 -9.77 -3.39 2.66
C ALA A 143 -11.18 -3.87 2.31
N ASN A 144 -11.54 -5.07 2.76
CA ASN A 144 -12.86 -5.64 2.57
C ASN A 144 -13.30 -6.47 3.78
N GLN A 145 -14.49 -6.20 4.28
CA GLN A 145 -15.12 -7.03 5.31
C GLN A 145 -15.80 -8.23 4.66
N ILE A 146 -15.58 -9.41 5.26
CA ILE A 146 -16.19 -10.68 4.84
C ILE A 146 -17.35 -11.04 5.80
#